data_5910a86f5dbcfaf97b5de88007de0fa6
#
_entry.id   5910a86f5dbcfaf97b5de88007de0fa6
#
_cell.length_a   1.000
_cell.length_b   1.000
_cell.length_c   1.000
_cell.angle_alpha   90.00
_cell.angle_beta   90.00
_cell.angle_gamma   90.00
#
_symmetry.space_group_name_H-M   'P 1'
#
loop_
_entity.id
_entity.type
_entity.pdbx_description
1 polymer ?
#
loop_
_entity_poly.entity_id
_entity_poly.type
_entity_poly.pdbx_seq_one_letter_code
_entity_poly.pdbx_strand_id
1 'polypeptide(L)'
;MQSTIGAEKSARALEGKVALITGSGSGVGRATANLFAKNGSSVIVVDLLPDRVNQVVAEIKASGGKATGMAMDLSVKSEVDRMVDEALKQSGRVDILCNNAGIMDGVRPVADTTDEVWEKVMSVNLNAPFFASRRVIPSMLKQGGGVIINTSSVAGFFGGVAGAAYTVSKHGLIGLTRNIAAFYGSKGIRCNAMVLGGVNTNIGLGSGQPNATGMEQLGKVAAMIPRTAEPSEIAELALFLASAKSSYVNGSCVVIDGGWTVF
;
A
#
# COMPACT_ATOMS: atom_id res chain seq x y z
N MET A 1 11.32 -22.91 46.52
CA MET A 1 10.27 -22.74 45.50
C MET A 1 10.84 -21.86 44.40
N GLN A 2 11.37 -22.47 43.35
CA GLN A 2 11.83 -21.74 42.15
C GLN A 2 10.62 -21.50 41.25
N SER A 3 10.19 -20.25 41.11
CA SER A 3 9.17 -19.86 40.13
C SER A 3 9.79 -19.89 38.74
N THR A 4 9.45 -20.90 37.98
CA THR A 4 9.68 -20.92 36.53
C THR A 4 8.82 -19.82 35.89
N ILE A 5 9.40 -18.66 35.64
CA ILE A 5 8.82 -17.66 34.76
C ILE A 5 8.93 -18.25 33.35
N GLY A 6 7.86 -18.91 32.90
CA GLY A 6 7.71 -19.32 31.51
C GLY A 6 7.76 -18.07 30.65
N ALA A 7 8.74 -17.97 29.76
CA ALA A 7 8.76 -16.97 28.71
C ALA A 7 7.50 -17.18 27.85
N GLU A 8 6.46 -16.39 28.08
CA GLU A 8 5.36 -16.27 27.13
C GLU A 8 5.99 -15.88 25.79
N LYS A 9 5.92 -16.77 24.80
CA LYS A 9 6.25 -16.45 23.43
C LYS A 9 5.35 -15.28 23.03
N SER A 10 5.90 -14.08 23.01
CA SER A 10 5.17 -12.89 22.53
C SER A 10 4.49 -13.25 21.20
N ALA A 11 3.16 -13.29 21.20
CA ALA A 11 2.40 -13.64 20.01
C ALA A 11 2.77 -12.68 18.88
N ARG A 12 3.12 -13.22 17.71
CA ARG A 12 3.45 -12.41 16.54
C ARG A 12 2.24 -11.55 16.16
N ALA A 13 2.46 -10.28 15.82
CA ALA A 13 1.42 -9.26 15.68
C ALA A 13 0.33 -9.60 14.65
N LEU A 14 0.64 -10.43 13.65
CA LEU A 14 -0.26 -10.85 12.57
C LEU A 14 -0.43 -12.38 12.48
N GLU A 15 -0.24 -13.09 13.60
CA GLU A 15 -0.36 -14.54 13.62
C GLU A 15 -1.72 -15.02 13.10
N GLY A 16 -1.71 -15.92 12.11
CA GLY A 16 -2.90 -16.49 11.49
C GLY A 16 -3.69 -15.54 10.58
N LYS A 17 -3.19 -14.32 10.31
CA LYS A 17 -3.80 -13.39 9.38
C LYS A 17 -3.38 -13.66 7.94
N VAL A 18 -4.25 -13.36 6.99
CA VAL A 18 -3.98 -13.39 5.55
C VAL A 18 -3.90 -11.95 5.04
N ALA A 19 -2.76 -11.59 4.44
CA ALA A 19 -2.51 -10.28 3.88
C ALA A 19 -2.34 -10.35 2.36
N LEU A 20 -3.16 -9.59 1.63
CA LEU A 20 -3.06 -9.36 0.20
C LEU A 20 -2.37 -8.00 -0.03
N ILE A 21 -1.21 -8.00 -0.67
CA ILE A 21 -0.37 -6.79 -0.82
C ILE A 21 -0.06 -6.55 -2.29
N THR A 22 -0.53 -5.42 -2.84
CA THR A 22 -0.28 -5.04 -4.23
C THR A 22 1.03 -4.27 -4.38
N GLY A 23 1.71 -4.42 -5.54
CA GLY A 23 3.03 -3.82 -5.79
C GLY A 23 4.09 -4.34 -4.82
N SER A 24 3.95 -5.60 -4.41
CA SER A 24 4.82 -6.20 -3.38
C SER A 24 6.04 -6.92 -3.93
N GLY A 25 6.33 -6.80 -5.21
CA GLY A 25 7.56 -7.29 -5.82
C GLY A 25 8.79 -6.40 -5.57
N SER A 26 8.61 -5.16 -5.10
CA SER A 26 9.72 -4.23 -4.84
C SER A 26 9.37 -3.18 -3.78
N GLY A 27 10.35 -2.38 -3.39
CA GLY A 27 10.20 -1.19 -2.55
C GLY A 27 9.41 -1.43 -1.26
N VAL A 28 8.49 -0.52 -0.95
CA VAL A 28 7.65 -0.55 0.26
C VAL A 28 6.80 -1.83 0.34
N GLY A 29 6.22 -2.26 -0.78
CA GLY A 29 5.39 -3.47 -0.82
C GLY A 29 6.18 -4.73 -0.46
N ARG A 30 7.40 -4.90 -1.01
CA ARG A 30 8.29 -6.02 -0.67
C ARG A 30 8.71 -5.99 0.81
N ALA A 31 9.10 -4.82 1.32
CA ALA A 31 9.45 -4.67 2.73
C ALA A 31 8.26 -5.02 3.64
N THR A 32 7.06 -4.55 3.30
CA THR A 32 5.82 -4.86 4.02
C THR A 32 5.51 -6.36 3.97
N ALA A 33 5.62 -7.00 2.80
CA ALA A 33 5.38 -8.43 2.63
C ALA A 33 6.29 -9.28 3.52
N ASN A 34 7.60 -8.99 3.50
CA ASN A 34 8.59 -9.69 4.33
C ASN A 34 8.31 -9.47 5.84
N LEU A 35 8.02 -8.23 6.25
CA LEU A 35 7.76 -7.90 7.65
C LEU A 35 6.46 -8.56 8.15
N PHE A 36 5.39 -8.56 7.36
CA PHE A 36 4.12 -9.22 7.72
C PHE A 36 4.29 -10.72 7.86
N ALA A 37 5.02 -11.37 6.94
CA ALA A 37 5.32 -12.79 7.03
C ALA A 37 6.14 -13.13 8.29
N LYS A 38 7.15 -12.32 8.63
CA LYS A 38 7.94 -12.44 9.86
C LYS A 38 7.05 -12.32 11.12
N ASN A 39 5.98 -11.53 11.03
CA ASN A 39 4.99 -11.34 12.10
C ASN A 39 3.83 -12.34 12.06
N GLY A 40 3.94 -13.43 11.28
CA GLY A 40 3.01 -14.58 11.31
C GLY A 40 1.88 -14.54 10.30
N SER A 41 1.83 -13.53 9.44
CA SER A 41 0.84 -13.48 8.36
C SER A 41 1.17 -14.47 7.25
N SER A 42 0.13 -15.08 6.65
CA SER A 42 0.22 -15.67 5.31
C SER A 42 0.09 -14.54 4.29
N VAL A 43 1.11 -14.33 3.46
CA VAL A 43 1.17 -13.19 2.54
C VAL A 43 0.87 -13.63 1.11
N ILE A 44 0.02 -12.87 0.44
CA ILE A 44 -0.25 -12.98 -1.00
C ILE A 44 0.47 -11.82 -1.68
N VAL A 45 1.56 -12.14 -2.37
CA VAL A 45 2.42 -11.20 -3.08
C VAL A 45 1.83 -10.92 -4.45
N VAL A 46 1.55 -9.66 -4.78
CA VAL A 46 1.01 -9.26 -6.09
C VAL A 46 1.88 -8.18 -6.71
N ASP A 47 2.33 -8.42 -7.94
CA ASP A 47 3.08 -7.44 -8.74
C ASP A 47 2.80 -7.67 -10.23
N LEU A 48 3.16 -6.70 -11.07
CA LEU A 48 3.07 -6.84 -12.51
C LEU A 48 4.09 -7.86 -13.07
N LEU A 49 5.29 -7.91 -12.46
CA LEU A 49 6.42 -8.68 -12.97
C LEU A 49 6.54 -10.05 -12.28
N PRO A 50 6.33 -11.17 -13.00
CA PRO A 50 6.37 -12.52 -12.43
C PRO A 50 7.67 -12.83 -11.67
N ASP A 51 8.81 -12.39 -12.19
CA ASP A 51 10.12 -12.66 -11.57
C ASP A 51 10.24 -12.00 -10.19
N ARG A 52 9.72 -10.77 -10.03
CA ARG A 52 9.69 -10.09 -8.74
C ARG A 52 8.78 -10.79 -7.75
N VAL A 53 7.61 -11.25 -8.21
CA VAL A 53 6.68 -12.05 -7.39
C VAL A 53 7.37 -13.30 -6.88
N ASN A 54 7.99 -14.07 -7.79
CA ASN A 54 8.67 -15.33 -7.46
C ASN A 54 9.82 -15.11 -6.48
N GLN A 55 10.60 -14.04 -6.68
CA GLN A 55 11.71 -13.67 -5.80
C GLN A 55 11.22 -13.42 -4.37
N VAL A 56 10.20 -12.57 -4.19
CA VAL A 56 9.69 -12.22 -2.84
C VAL A 56 9.04 -13.42 -2.16
N VAL A 57 8.31 -14.25 -2.91
CA VAL A 57 7.75 -15.50 -2.37
C VAL A 57 8.86 -16.45 -1.90
N ALA A 58 9.95 -16.57 -2.67
CA ALA A 58 11.09 -17.41 -2.27
C ALA A 58 11.79 -16.86 -1.01
N GLU A 59 12.01 -15.55 -0.91
CA GLU A 59 12.58 -14.90 0.27
C GLU A 59 11.77 -15.16 1.53
N ILE A 60 10.45 -14.97 1.46
CA ILE A 60 9.56 -15.21 2.59
C ILE A 60 9.61 -16.68 3.01
N LYS A 61 9.56 -17.61 2.06
CA LYS A 61 9.64 -19.06 2.36
C LYS A 61 10.99 -19.45 2.95
N ALA A 62 12.08 -18.91 2.42
CA ALA A 62 13.43 -19.18 2.94
C ALA A 62 13.62 -18.70 4.39
N SER A 63 12.89 -17.62 4.79
CA SER A 63 12.87 -17.15 6.19
C SER A 63 11.84 -17.85 7.08
N GLY A 64 11.22 -18.95 6.61
CA GLY A 64 10.23 -19.73 7.35
C GLY A 64 8.82 -19.14 7.38
N GLY A 65 8.56 -18.10 6.59
CA GLY A 65 7.23 -17.50 6.43
C GLY A 65 6.35 -18.24 5.43
N LYS A 66 5.10 -17.81 5.33
CA LYS A 66 4.11 -18.34 4.38
C LYS A 66 3.80 -17.30 3.32
N ALA A 67 4.01 -17.64 2.04
CA ALA A 67 3.65 -16.77 0.92
C ALA A 67 3.20 -17.55 -0.30
N THR A 68 2.28 -16.95 -1.04
CA THR A 68 1.91 -17.28 -2.43
C THR A 68 2.05 -16.03 -3.29
N GLY A 69 2.05 -16.17 -4.62
CA GLY A 69 2.25 -15.05 -5.52
C GLY A 69 1.30 -15.06 -6.70
N MET A 70 0.96 -13.87 -7.20
CA MET A 70 0.16 -13.66 -8.39
C MET A 70 0.75 -12.53 -9.23
N ALA A 71 1.04 -12.79 -10.51
CA ALA A 71 1.39 -11.74 -11.46
C ALA A 71 0.12 -11.16 -12.08
N MET A 72 -0.13 -9.84 -11.89
CA MET A 72 -1.38 -9.18 -12.27
C MET A 72 -1.12 -7.77 -12.80
N ASP A 73 -1.75 -7.37 -13.89
CA ASP A 73 -1.80 -5.97 -14.34
C ASP A 73 -2.99 -5.26 -13.66
N LEU A 74 -2.70 -4.47 -12.64
CA LEU A 74 -3.71 -3.76 -11.87
C LEU A 74 -4.33 -2.56 -12.63
N SER A 75 -3.86 -2.23 -13.83
CA SER A 75 -4.55 -1.27 -14.69
C SER A 75 -5.81 -1.87 -15.35
N VAL A 76 -5.94 -3.21 -15.31
CA VAL A 76 -7.05 -3.95 -15.90
C VAL A 76 -8.04 -4.37 -14.82
N LYS A 77 -9.26 -3.84 -14.85
CA LYS A 77 -10.28 -4.10 -13.81
C LYS A 77 -10.54 -5.59 -13.58
N SER A 78 -10.64 -6.39 -14.64
CA SER A 78 -10.90 -7.83 -14.52
C SER A 78 -9.75 -8.57 -13.81
N GLU A 79 -8.52 -8.11 -13.97
CA GLU A 79 -7.36 -8.66 -13.25
C GLU A 79 -7.44 -8.33 -11.75
N VAL A 80 -7.88 -7.10 -11.40
CA VAL A 80 -8.08 -6.72 -9.99
C VAL A 80 -9.18 -7.55 -9.34
N ASP A 81 -10.31 -7.75 -10.04
CA ASP A 81 -11.40 -8.59 -9.55
C ASP A 81 -10.91 -10.05 -9.36
N ARG A 82 -10.19 -10.60 -10.36
CA ARG A 82 -9.59 -11.94 -10.32
C ARG A 82 -8.60 -12.10 -9.17
N MET A 83 -7.74 -11.11 -8.94
CA MET A 83 -6.77 -11.10 -7.83
C MET A 83 -7.45 -11.35 -6.48
N VAL A 84 -8.54 -10.64 -6.20
CA VAL A 84 -9.26 -10.79 -4.92
C VAL A 84 -9.98 -12.14 -4.86
N ASP A 85 -10.60 -12.58 -5.97
CA ASP A 85 -11.29 -13.87 -6.03
C ASP A 85 -10.34 -15.04 -5.80
N GLU A 86 -9.18 -15.04 -6.45
CA GLU A 86 -8.15 -16.07 -6.28
C GLU A 86 -7.57 -16.04 -4.87
N ALA A 87 -7.34 -14.85 -4.29
CA ALA A 87 -6.90 -14.72 -2.90
C ALA A 87 -7.90 -15.37 -1.92
N LEU A 88 -9.19 -15.07 -2.09
CA LEU A 88 -10.26 -15.65 -1.28
C LEU A 88 -10.41 -17.15 -1.50
N LYS A 89 -10.29 -17.62 -2.75
CA LYS A 89 -10.35 -19.06 -3.09
C LYS A 89 -9.20 -19.85 -2.46
N GLN A 90 -7.98 -19.31 -2.49
CA GLN A 90 -6.77 -19.98 -1.97
C GLN A 90 -6.73 -20.01 -0.45
N SER A 91 -7.14 -18.94 0.21
CA SER A 91 -6.92 -18.73 1.64
C SER A 91 -8.21 -18.78 2.49
N GLY A 92 -9.38 -18.82 1.86
CA GLY A 92 -10.68 -18.81 2.52
C GLY A 92 -11.04 -17.43 3.12
N ARG A 93 -10.06 -16.52 3.25
CA ARG A 93 -10.21 -15.20 3.86
C ARG A 93 -9.12 -14.23 3.40
N VAL A 94 -9.40 -12.94 3.52
CA VAL A 94 -8.40 -11.86 3.46
C VAL A 94 -8.65 -10.95 4.66
N ASP A 95 -7.71 -10.91 5.60
CA ASP A 95 -7.81 -10.06 6.80
C ASP A 95 -7.28 -8.66 6.57
N ILE A 96 -6.26 -8.54 5.71
CA ILE A 96 -5.55 -7.31 5.45
C ILE A 96 -5.41 -7.13 3.94
N LEU A 97 -5.88 -6.00 3.42
CA LEU A 97 -5.63 -5.54 2.06
C LEU A 97 -4.69 -4.32 2.11
N CYS A 98 -3.49 -4.45 1.54
CA CYS A 98 -2.58 -3.33 1.34
C CYS A 98 -2.60 -2.90 -0.13
N ASN A 99 -3.29 -1.81 -0.44
CA ASN A 99 -3.26 -1.12 -1.72
C ASN A 99 -1.99 -0.28 -1.80
N ASN A 100 -0.88 -0.92 -2.18
CA ASN A 100 0.43 -0.28 -2.21
C ASN A 100 0.93 -0.01 -3.64
N ALA A 101 0.47 -0.74 -4.64
CA ALA A 101 0.86 -0.50 -6.03
C ALA A 101 0.60 0.95 -6.45
N GLY A 102 1.56 1.52 -7.18
CA GLY A 102 1.43 2.88 -7.70
C GLY A 102 2.50 3.17 -8.74
N ILE A 103 2.18 4.11 -9.63
CA ILE A 103 3.06 4.60 -10.68
C ILE A 103 3.04 6.12 -10.71
N MET A 104 4.13 6.73 -11.19
CA MET A 104 4.25 8.17 -11.38
C MET A 104 3.80 8.60 -12.79
N ASP A 105 3.57 9.89 -12.96
CA ASP A 105 3.07 10.54 -14.18
C ASP A 105 4.12 11.34 -14.96
N GLY A 106 5.40 11.22 -14.61
CA GLY A 106 6.48 12.02 -15.20
C GLY A 106 6.49 13.48 -14.73
N VAL A 107 5.84 13.76 -13.60
CA VAL A 107 5.71 15.12 -13.01
C VAL A 107 5.09 16.10 -14.01
N ARG A 108 4.05 15.66 -14.75
CA ARG A 108 3.41 16.45 -15.79
C ARG A 108 2.38 17.42 -15.22
N PRO A 109 2.47 18.74 -15.50
CA PRO A 109 1.38 19.67 -15.21
C PRO A 109 0.15 19.34 -16.07
N VAL A 110 -1.01 19.94 -15.73
CA VAL A 110 -2.30 19.60 -16.36
C VAL A 110 -2.27 19.70 -17.89
N ALA A 111 -1.70 20.78 -18.43
CA ALA A 111 -1.68 21.02 -19.89
C ALA A 111 -0.80 20.01 -20.65
N ASP A 112 0.18 19.37 -19.98
CA ASP A 112 1.11 18.43 -20.58
C ASP A 112 0.80 16.98 -20.22
N THR A 113 -0.27 16.73 -19.46
CA THR A 113 -0.73 15.40 -19.12
C THR A 113 -1.60 14.87 -20.26
N THR A 114 -1.12 13.80 -20.95
CA THR A 114 -1.91 13.16 -22.01
C THR A 114 -2.98 12.25 -21.43
N ASP A 115 -4.02 11.93 -22.24
CA ASP A 115 -5.10 11.03 -21.82
C ASP A 115 -4.55 9.66 -21.40
N GLU A 116 -3.55 9.13 -22.11
CA GLU A 116 -2.94 7.82 -21.81
C GLU A 116 -2.22 7.83 -20.44
N VAL A 117 -1.49 8.91 -20.12
CA VAL A 117 -0.83 9.07 -18.82
C VAL A 117 -1.88 9.19 -17.72
N TRP A 118 -2.90 10.03 -17.94
CA TRP A 118 -4.00 10.19 -17.01
C TRP A 118 -4.71 8.87 -16.72
N GLU A 119 -5.18 8.18 -17.75
CA GLU A 119 -5.90 6.92 -17.63
C GLU A 119 -5.06 5.85 -16.95
N LYS A 120 -3.79 5.71 -17.35
CA LYS A 120 -2.89 4.70 -16.76
C LYS A 120 -2.63 4.96 -15.27
N VAL A 121 -2.37 6.21 -14.88
CA VAL A 121 -2.12 6.56 -13.47
C VAL A 121 -3.39 6.38 -12.64
N MET A 122 -4.52 6.87 -13.13
CA MET A 122 -5.80 6.71 -12.44
C MET A 122 -6.20 5.24 -12.30
N SER A 123 -5.98 4.42 -13.33
CA SER A 123 -6.31 2.99 -13.28
C SER A 123 -5.53 2.24 -12.20
N VAL A 124 -4.22 2.48 -12.07
CA VAL A 124 -3.38 1.79 -11.08
C VAL A 124 -3.51 2.40 -9.70
N ASN A 125 -3.43 3.75 -9.58
CA ASN A 125 -3.29 4.40 -8.28
C ASN A 125 -4.62 4.59 -7.53
N LEU A 126 -5.76 4.64 -8.24
CA LEU A 126 -7.07 4.93 -7.65
C LEU A 126 -8.11 3.86 -7.97
N ASN A 127 -8.29 3.51 -9.26
CA ASN A 127 -9.34 2.57 -9.64
C ASN A 127 -9.06 1.16 -9.11
N ALA A 128 -7.82 0.68 -9.18
CA ALA A 128 -7.44 -0.63 -8.63
C ALA A 128 -7.69 -0.73 -7.11
N PRO A 129 -7.23 0.21 -6.26
CA PRO A 129 -7.63 0.26 -4.85
C PRO A 129 -9.12 0.25 -4.59
N PHE A 130 -9.89 1.02 -5.40
CA PHE A 130 -11.36 1.02 -5.30
C PHE A 130 -11.95 -0.36 -5.63
N PHE A 131 -11.56 -0.96 -6.75
CA PHE A 131 -12.09 -2.27 -7.16
C PHE A 131 -11.70 -3.38 -6.19
N ALA A 132 -10.44 -3.42 -5.75
CA ALA A 132 -9.96 -4.39 -4.76
C ALA A 132 -10.71 -4.25 -3.43
N SER A 133 -10.87 -3.02 -2.92
CA SER A 133 -11.61 -2.75 -1.69
C SER A 133 -13.07 -3.15 -1.82
N ARG A 134 -13.74 -2.76 -2.90
CA ARG A 134 -15.14 -3.12 -3.18
C ARG A 134 -15.33 -4.64 -3.21
N ARG A 135 -14.36 -5.38 -3.77
CA ARG A 135 -14.45 -6.83 -3.92
C ARG A 135 -14.17 -7.58 -2.62
N VAL A 136 -13.25 -7.08 -1.78
CA VAL A 136 -12.86 -7.76 -0.53
C VAL A 136 -13.81 -7.47 0.63
N ILE A 137 -14.41 -6.27 0.71
CA ILE A 137 -15.27 -5.82 1.81
C ILE A 137 -16.39 -6.82 2.15
N PRO A 138 -17.15 -7.40 1.19
CA PRO A 138 -18.18 -8.38 1.52
C PRO A 138 -17.65 -9.59 2.29
N SER A 139 -16.44 -10.07 1.98
CA SER A 139 -15.79 -11.14 2.73
C SER A 139 -15.35 -10.68 4.12
N MET A 140 -14.76 -9.48 4.23
CA MET A 140 -14.39 -8.89 5.51
C MET A 140 -15.60 -8.72 6.44
N LEU A 141 -16.76 -8.32 5.90
CA LEU A 141 -18.00 -8.23 6.69
C LEU A 141 -18.48 -9.59 7.19
N LYS A 142 -18.43 -10.62 6.34
CA LYS A 142 -18.84 -12.00 6.72
C LYS A 142 -17.92 -12.59 7.80
N GLN A 143 -16.63 -12.24 7.82
CA GLN A 143 -15.67 -12.73 8.81
C GLN A 143 -15.59 -11.86 10.07
N GLY A 144 -16.42 -10.80 10.19
CA GLY A 144 -16.51 -9.93 11.36
C GLY A 144 -15.50 -8.80 11.40
N GLY A 145 -14.81 -8.50 10.31
CA GLY A 145 -13.89 -7.36 10.21
C GLY A 145 -12.70 -7.57 9.28
N GLY A 146 -11.90 -6.51 9.15
CA GLY A 146 -10.71 -6.51 8.31
C GLY A 146 -9.96 -5.19 8.39
N VAL A 147 -8.81 -5.12 7.74
CA VAL A 147 -7.99 -3.91 7.66
C VAL A 147 -7.66 -3.61 6.21
N ILE A 148 -7.87 -2.36 5.80
CA ILE A 148 -7.46 -1.84 4.50
C ILE A 148 -6.44 -0.73 4.74
N ILE A 149 -5.28 -0.83 4.08
CA ILE A 149 -4.21 0.16 4.15
C ILE A 149 -3.96 0.68 2.74
N ASN A 150 -4.13 1.97 2.55
CA ASN A 150 -3.91 2.64 1.27
C ASN A 150 -2.60 3.42 1.31
N THR A 151 -1.69 3.14 0.37
CA THR A 151 -0.43 3.88 0.25
C THR A 151 -0.66 5.16 -0.57
N SER A 152 -0.86 6.26 0.15
CA SER A 152 -0.95 7.59 -0.42
C SER A 152 0.44 8.26 -0.46
N SER A 153 0.50 9.55 -0.56
CA SER A 153 1.70 10.38 -0.67
C SER A 153 1.39 11.77 -0.10
N VAL A 154 2.42 12.53 0.23
CA VAL A 154 2.28 13.98 0.46
C VAL A 154 1.61 14.67 -0.72
N ALA A 155 1.72 14.13 -1.95
CA ALA A 155 0.95 14.54 -3.11
C ALA A 155 -0.58 14.35 -2.97
N GLY A 156 -1.05 13.62 -1.94
CA GLY A 156 -2.45 13.54 -1.58
C GLY A 156 -2.96 14.73 -0.76
N PHE A 157 -2.06 15.64 -0.33
CA PHE A 157 -2.37 16.86 0.40
C PHE A 157 -1.87 18.13 -0.33
N PHE A 158 -0.81 18.02 -1.14
CA PHE A 158 -0.13 19.16 -1.75
C PHE A 158 -0.06 19.01 -3.26
N GLY A 159 -0.37 20.08 -4.00
CA GLY A 159 -0.44 20.07 -5.46
C GLY A 159 0.91 20.17 -6.17
N GLY A 160 1.97 20.66 -5.50
CA GLY A 160 3.24 21.01 -6.13
C GLY A 160 4.36 19.97 -6.01
N VAL A 161 4.07 18.77 -5.54
CA VAL A 161 5.06 17.73 -5.21
C VAL A 161 5.07 16.54 -6.19
N ALA A 162 4.17 16.56 -7.17
CA ALA A 162 4.07 15.58 -8.25
C ALA A 162 3.30 16.18 -9.43
N GLY A 163 3.12 15.42 -10.51
CA GLY A 163 2.28 15.84 -11.63
C GLY A 163 0.79 15.72 -11.34
N ALA A 164 -0.04 16.14 -12.31
CA ALA A 164 -1.48 16.30 -12.15
C ALA A 164 -2.19 14.96 -11.88
N ALA A 165 -1.93 13.93 -12.69
CA ALA A 165 -2.60 12.65 -12.57
C ALA A 165 -2.24 11.94 -11.24
N TYR A 166 -0.97 11.94 -10.87
CA TYR A 166 -0.52 11.38 -9.61
C TYR A 166 -1.15 12.11 -8.42
N THR A 167 -1.10 13.42 -8.41
CA THR A 167 -1.69 14.29 -7.37
C THR A 167 -3.18 13.98 -7.18
N VAL A 168 -3.96 13.98 -8.26
CA VAL A 168 -5.41 13.69 -8.20
C VAL A 168 -5.65 12.27 -7.70
N SER A 169 -4.89 11.28 -8.18
CA SER A 169 -5.04 9.90 -7.74
C SER A 169 -4.81 9.73 -6.23
N LYS A 170 -3.79 10.42 -5.67
CA LYS A 170 -3.46 10.32 -4.24
C LYS A 170 -4.42 11.11 -3.34
N HIS A 171 -4.98 12.23 -3.81
CA HIS A 171 -6.12 12.91 -3.15
C HIS A 171 -7.37 12.02 -3.17
N GLY A 172 -7.70 11.42 -4.32
CA GLY A 172 -8.83 10.47 -4.43
C GLY A 172 -8.70 9.28 -3.50
N LEU A 173 -7.49 8.76 -3.33
CA LEU A 173 -7.23 7.63 -2.42
C LEU A 173 -7.44 7.99 -0.94
N ILE A 174 -7.15 9.22 -0.54
CA ILE A 174 -7.51 9.76 0.80
C ILE A 174 -9.03 9.82 0.97
N GLY A 175 -9.75 10.31 -0.04
CA GLY A 175 -11.21 10.32 -0.05
C GLY A 175 -11.80 8.92 0.09
N LEU A 176 -11.29 7.96 -0.69
CA LEU A 176 -11.68 6.54 -0.61
C LEU A 176 -11.43 5.96 0.79
N THR A 177 -10.28 6.25 1.40
CA THR A 177 -9.92 5.80 2.75
C THR A 177 -10.96 6.24 3.77
N ARG A 178 -11.30 7.52 3.79
CA ARG A 178 -12.28 8.11 4.71
C ARG A 178 -13.69 7.56 4.48
N ASN A 179 -14.08 7.36 3.22
CA ASN A 179 -15.37 6.77 2.86
C ASN A 179 -15.49 5.36 3.42
N ILE A 180 -14.51 4.48 3.17
CA ILE A 180 -14.52 3.10 3.69
C ILE A 180 -14.59 3.10 5.22
N ALA A 181 -13.78 3.91 5.88
CA ALA A 181 -13.77 4.00 7.35
C ALA A 181 -15.14 4.44 7.92
N ALA A 182 -15.78 5.43 7.29
CA ALA A 182 -17.08 5.94 7.71
C ALA A 182 -18.20 4.91 7.57
N PHE A 183 -18.26 4.19 6.44
CA PHE A 183 -19.35 3.26 6.14
C PHE A 183 -19.21 1.88 6.78
N TYR A 184 -17.98 1.46 7.08
CA TYR A 184 -17.69 0.10 7.53
C TYR A 184 -17.00 0.01 8.89
N GLY A 185 -16.63 1.14 9.51
CA GLY A 185 -15.96 1.17 10.80
C GLY A 185 -16.79 0.52 11.92
N SER A 186 -18.08 0.82 12.01
CA SER A 186 -19.00 0.20 12.97
C SER A 186 -19.23 -1.30 12.72
N LYS A 187 -18.78 -1.80 11.57
CA LYS A 187 -18.89 -3.22 11.17
C LYS A 187 -17.55 -3.96 11.26
N GLY A 188 -16.57 -3.39 11.98
CA GLY A 188 -15.29 -4.02 12.27
C GLY A 188 -14.22 -3.87 11.17
N ILE A 189 -14.45 -3.05 10.11
CA ILE A 189 -13.43 -2.80 9.08
C ILE A 189 -12.76 -1.46 9.36
N ARG A 190 -11.43 -1.48 9.50
CA ARG A 190 -10.61 -0.26 9.57
C ARG A 190 -9.98 0.03 8.21
N CYS A 191 -9.95 1.29 7.84
CA CYS A 191 -9.27 1.74 6.63
C CYS A 191 -8.45 3.00 6.94
N ASN A 192 -7.14 2.95 6.68
CA ASN A 192 -6.23 4.07 6.91
C ASN A 192 -5.32 4.29 5.71
N ALA A 193 -4.87 5.54 5.53
CA ALA A 193 -3.88 5.89 4.53
C ALA A 193 -2.51 6.15 5.19
N MET A 194 -1.46 5.61 4.60
CA MET A 194 -0.08 6.04 4.84
C MET A 194 0.23 7.15 3.83
N VAL A 195 0.59 8.33 4.31
CA VAL A 195 0.91 9.51 3.48
C VAL A 195 2.43 9.66 3.45
N LEU A 196 3.03 9.14 2.37
CA LEU A 196 4.48 8.99 2.29
C LEU A 196 5.15 10.26 1.76
N GLY A 197 6.28 10.62 2.35
CA GLY A 197 7.27 11.53 1.77
C GLY A 197 8.19 10.84 0.76
N GLY A 198 9.45 11.28 0.68
CA GLY A 198 10.48 10.64 -0.13
C GLY A 198 10.89 9.28 0.42
N VAL A 199 10.80 8.22 -0.39
CA VAL A 199 11.21 6.86 -0.01
C VAL A 199 12.15 6.30 -1.08
N ASN A 200 13.24 5.66 -0.65
CA ASN A 200 14.21 5.02 -1.53
C ASN A 200 13.62 3.77 -2.19
N THR A 201 12.99 3.96 -3.36
CA THR A 201 12.29 2.89 -4.10
C THR A 201 12.57 2.98 -5.59
N ASN A 202 12.19 1.92 -6.31
CA ASN A 202 12.29 1.85 -7.78
C ASN A 202 11.05 2.41 -8.50
N ILE A 203 10.22 3.24 -7.84
CA ILE A 203 9.02 3.79 -8.49
C ILE A 203 9.36 4.69 -9.68
N GLY A 204 10.55 5.31 -9.65
CA GLY A 204 11.01 6.23 -10.70
C GLY A 204 10.12 7.48 -10.80
N LEU A 205 10.21 8.18 -11.92
CA LEU A 205 9.38 9.35 -12.21
C LEU A 205 8.21 9.05 -13.17
N GLY A 206 8.03 7.79 -13.56
CA GLY A 206 7.02 7.36 -14.53
C GLY A 206 7.64 6.95 -15.88
N SER A 207 6.80 6.65 -16.86
CA SER A 207 7.23 6.27 -18.21
C SER A 207 7.61 7.51 -19.06
N GLY A 208 8.67 7.39 -19.83
CA GLY A 208 9.18 8.44 -20.70
C GLY A 208 10.05 9.48 -19.98
N GLN A 209 10.36 10.56 -20.70
CA GLN A 209 11.15 11.68 -20.13
C GLN A 209 10.28 12.49 -19.15
N PRO A 210 10.82 12.82 -17.95
CA PRO A 210 10.14 13.73 -17.02
C PRO A 210 9.87 15.08 -17.67
N ASN A 211 8.74 15.71 -17.31
CA ASN A 211 8.38 17.02 -17.81
C ASN A 211 9.29 18.12 -17.24
N ALA A 212 9.84 18.97 -18.08
CA ALA A 212 10.80 20.00 -17.67
C ALA A 212 10.20 21.00 -16.66
N THR A 213 8.99 21.51 -16.93
CA THR A 213 8.29 22.43 -16.03
C THR A 213 7.96 21.77 -14.69
N GLY A 214 7.52 20.52 -14.73
CA GLY A 214 7.26 19.75 -13.52
C GLY A 214 8.52 19.49 -12.71
N MET A 215 9.64 19.20 -13.37
CA MET A 215 10.94 19.00 -12.69
C MET A 215 11.47 20.29 -12.06
N GLU A 216 11.26 21.43 -12.69
CA GLU A 216 11.59 22.73 -12.08
C GLU A 216 10.79 22.95 -10.79
N GLN A 217 9.47 22.70 -10.83
CA GLN A 217 8.62 22.81 -9.65
C GLN A 217 9.00 21.82 -8.56
N LEU A 218 9.24 20.55 -8.94
CA LEU A 218 9.68 19.50 -7.99
C LEU A 218 11.01 19.88 -7.34
N GLY A 219 11.96 20.47 -8.09
CA GLY A 219 13.24 20.94 -7.57
C GLY A 219 13.10 21.96 -6.42
N LYS A 220 12.11 22.86 -6.52
CA LYS A 220 11.83 23.87 -5.47
C LYS A 220 11.44 23.22 -4.12
N VAL A 221 10.66 22.16 -4.17
CA VAL A 221 10.14 21.49 -2.97
C VAL A 221 11.03 20.32 -2.51
N ALA A 222 11.76 19.71 -3.42
CA ALA A 222 12.67 18.60 -3.10
C ALA A 222 13.82 19.04 -2.16
N ALA A 223 14.27 20.29 -2.27
CA ALA A 223 15.28 20.86 -1.36
C ALA A 223 14.81 20.90 0.11
N MET A 224 13.50 20.81 0.36
CA MET A 224 12.92 20.79 1.70
C MET A 224 12.80 19.39 2.29
N ILE A 225 13.09 18.34 1.51
CA ILE A 225 13.05 16.95 2.00
C ILE A 225 14.22 16.72 2.96
N PRO A 226 13.96 16.46 4.26
CA PRO A 226 15.05 16.32 5.25
C PRO A 226 15.93 15.10 4.96
N ARG A 227 15.32 14.00 4.56
CA ARG A 227 15.96 12.76 4.09
C ARG A 227 14.95 11.86 3.37
N THR A 228 15.46 10.90 2.62
CA THR A 228 14.64 9.80 2.09
C THR A 228 14.56 8.69 3.13
N ALA A 229 13.37 8.10 3.29
CA ALA A 229 13.17 6.94 4.15
C ALA A 229 13.58 5.65 3.41
N GLU A 230 13.96 4.63 4.16
CA GLU A 230 14.07 3.27 3.64
C GLU A 230 12.70 2.58 3.64
N PRO A 231 12.43 1.68 2.68
CA PRO A 231 11.17 0.93 2.61
C PRO A 231 10.79 0.21 3.91
N SER A 232 11.77 -0.24 4.68
CA SER A 232 11.56 -0.89 5.97
C SER A 232 10.93 0.02 7.02
N GLU A 233 11.25 1.32 7.01
CA GLU A 233 10.66 2.30 7.94
C GLU A 233 9.15 2.45 7.67
N ILE A 234 8.76 2.42 6.39
CA ILE A 234 7.34 2.48 5.99
C ILE A 234 6.61 1.18 6.33
N ALA A 235 7.29 0.04 6.19
CA ALA A 235 6.73 -1.27 6.52
C ALA A 235 6.35 -1.39 8.01
N GLU A 236 7.10 -0.73 8.92
CA GLU A 236 6.75 -0.70 10.34
C GLU A 236 5.43 0.04 10.61
N LEU A 237 5.17 1.15 9.91
CA LEU A 237 3.87 1.81 9.99
C LEU A 237 2.75 0.92 9.43
N ALA A 238 3.00 0.24 8.30
CA ALA A 238 2.04 -0.71 7.76
C ALA A 238 1.72 -1.83 8.76
N LEU A 239 2.74 -2.38 9.44
CA LEU A 239 2.55 -3.39 10.49
C LEU A 239 1.75 -2.87 11.67
N PHE A 240 2.03 -1.65 12.14
CA PHE A 240 1.23 -1.02 13.20
C PHE A 240 -0.23 -0.91 12.78
N LEU A 241 -0.51 -0.35 11.58
CA LEU A 241 -1.87 -0.16 11.08
C LEU A 241 -2.61 -1.48 10.82
N ALA A 242 -1.89 -2.55 10.45
CA ALA A 242 -2.46 -3.88 10.25
C ALA A 242 -2.82 -4.58 11.57
N SER A 243 -2.12 -4.26 12.66
CA SER A 243 -2.21 -4.96 13.93
C SER A 243 -3.36 -4.48 14.83
N ALA A 244 -3.61 -5.22 15.92
CA ALA A 244 -4.55 -4.82 16.96
C ALA A 244 -4.10 -3.56 17.74
N LYS A 245 -2.81 -3.20 17.67
CA LYS A 245 -2.27 -2.01 18.34
C LYS A 245 -2.87 -0.70 17.80
N SER A 246 -3.40 -0.72 16.58
CA SER A 246 -4.07 0.41 15.94
C SER A 246 -5.60 0.29 15.93
N SER A 247 -6.17 -0.45 16.89
CA SER A 247 -7.63 -0.74 16.94
C SER A 247 -8.50 0.52 16.96
N TYR A 248 -8.02 1.64 17.49
CA TYR A 248 -8.73 2.92 17.54
C TYR A 248 -8.32 3.89 16.41
N VAL A 249 -7.46 3.45 15.48
CA VAL A 249 -7.05 4.25 14.33
C VAL A 249 -7.88 3.83 13.11
N ASN A 250 -8.79 4.72 12.67
CA ASN A 250 -9.67 4.47 11.53
C ASN A 250 -9.97 5.77 10.79
N GLY A 251 -9.90 5.76 9.47
CA GLY A 251 -10.08 6.94 8.61
C GLY A 251 -8.91 7.92 8.63
N SER A 252 -7.83 7.58 9.30
CA SER A 252 -6.66 8.43 9.47
C SER A 252 -5.78 8.45 8.23
N CYS A 253 -5.18 9.61 7.99
CA CYS A 253 -4.10 9.82 7.02
C CYS A 253 -2.82 10.03 7.82
N VAL A 254 -2.06 8.96 8.02
CA VAL A 254 -0.85 9.00 8.85
C VAL A 254 0.32 9.46 7.99
N VAL A 255 0.82 10.67 8.25
CA VAL A 255 1.97 11.24 7.55
C VAL A 255 3.26 10.58 8.05
N ILE A 256 4.08 10.13 7.11
CA ILE A 256 5.40 9.56 7.34
C ILE A 256 6.36 10.09 6.26
N ASP A 257 6.90 11.27 6.50
CA ASP A 257 7.64 12.08 5.52
C ASP A 257 8.94 12.69 6.06
N GLY A 258 9.35 12.29 7.25
CA GLY A 258 10.55 12.81 7.91
C GLY A 258 10.45 14.29 8.32
N GLY A 259 9.23 14.85 8.37
CA GLY A 259 9.01 16.26 8.68
C GLY A 259 9.00 17.18 7.44
N TRP A 260 8.93 16.61 6.23
CA TRP A 260 8.93 17.41 4.99
C TRP A 260 7.77 18.41 4.94
N THR A 261 6.60 18.06 5.46
CA THR A 261 5.37 18.87 5.28
C THR A 261 4.89 19.57 6.56
N VAL A 262 5.79 19.87 7.51
CA VAL A 262 5.43 20.55 8.77
C VAL A 262 5.49 22.09 8.70
N PHE A 263 5.70 22.67 7.51
CA PHE A 263 5.80 24.11 7.28
C PHE A 263 4.47 24.69 6.81
#